data_6f259eb05dc387d5683c4bb0b0bbdd15
#
_entry.id   6f259eb05dc387d5683c4bb0b0bbdd15
#
_cell.length_a   1.000
_cell.length_b   1.000
_cell.length_c   1.000
_cell.angle_alpha   90.00
_cell.angle_beta   90.00
_cell.angle_gamma   90.00
#
_symmetry.space_group_name_H-M   'P 1'
#
loop_
_entity.id
_entity.type
_entity.pdbx_description
1 polymer ?
#
loop_
_entity_poly.entity_id
_entity_poly.type
_entity_poly.pdbx_seq_one_letter_code
_entity_poly.pdbx_strand_id
1 'polypeptide(L)'
;MDTIHHIIGGKPTKGSSTRYGDVFNPATGDVSKKVVLGTQDDLNAAVASAKAAFPAWAETPPLARARILFRARDLIEQRMDDLAAIITSEHGKILSDAKGEVTRGLEVVEFATGVPELLKGEYTEQVGRGIDAWTMRQPVGIAAGITPFNFPVMVPLWMAPMALATGNCFILKPSERDPSASVLLAEILKEAGLPDGVFQVVHGDKDMVNAILAHPDIAAVSFVGSTPIAQHVYATGTANGKRVQALGGAKNHALVMPDCDLEKTVDALIGAAYGSAGERCMAISVAVAVGPIADTLVAELAKKVKAITIGNGTHDASEMGPLVTAQHLARVKGLVDAGVSQGAKLVVDGRDIKVDGHEKGFFIGGSLFDNVTAEMDIYREEIFGPVLCVMRAPDFDTALKLINGSPFGNGTAIFTRDGDAARTFTHNVTAGMVGVNVPIPVPMAFHSFGGWKDSLFGDHHMHGPEGVRFFTRMKAVTQRWPAGIRSGAEFVMPTHG
;
A
#
# COMPACT_ATOMS: atom_id res chain seq x y z
N MET A 1 21.30 -10.69 20.65
CA MET A 1 20.12 -10.13 19.93
C MET A 1 20.57 -9.84 18.52
N ASP A 2 19.90 -10.42 17.54
CA ASP A 2 20.29 -10.30 16.14
C ASP A 2 20.01 -8.88 15.62
N THR A 3 20.92 -8.40 14.76
CA THR A 3 20.78 -7.08 14.14
C THR A 3 20.45 -7.26 12.65
N ILE A 4 19.39 -6.60 12.21
CA ILE A 4 18.97 -6.56 10.82
C ILE A 4 19.79 -5.46 10.12
N HIS A 5 20.49 -5.85 9.05
CA HIS A 5 21.38 -5.00 8.28
C HIS A 5 20.78 -4.59 6.93
N HIS A 6 21.31 -3.54 6.32
CA HIS A 6 21.00 -3.18 4.94
C HIS A 6 21.34 -4.34 3.98
N ILE A 7 20.70 -4.33 2.81
CA ILE A 7 21.14 -5.13 1.66
C ILE A 7 21.59 -4.15 0.57
N ILE A 8 22.91 -4.05 0.40
CA ILE A 8 23.52 -3.14 -0.58
C ILE A 8 24.44 -3.94 -1.49
N GLY A 9 24.28 -3.78 -2.82
CA GLY A 9 25.04 -4.55 -3.79
C GLY A 9 24.83 -6.06 -3.67
N GLY A 10 23.63 -6.49 -3.32
CA GLY A 10 23.24 -7.88 -3.16
C GLY A 10 23.83 -8.56 -1.90
N LYS A 11 24.34 -7.81 -0.92
CA LYS A 11 25.00 -8.33 0.30
C LYS A 11 24.50 -7.65 1.56
N PRO A 12 24.39 -8.38 2.70
CA PRO A 12 24.19 -7.77 4.00
C PRO A 12 25.32 -6.78 4.29
N THR A 13 24.95 -5.54 4.67
CA THR A 13 25.88 -4.45 4.91
C THR A 13 25.55 -3.79 6.24
N LYS A 14 26.51 -3.80 7.17
CA LYS A 14 26.33 -3.23 8.52
C LYS A 14 26.03 -1.72 8.48
N GLY A 15 26.53 -1.03 7.46
CA GLY A 15 26.43 0.42 7.35
C GLY A 15 27.39 1.17 8.27
N SER A 16 27.29 2.50 8.25
CA SER A 16 28.13 3.43 9.03
C SER A 16 27.46 3.90 10.33
N SER A 17 26.17 3.61 10.51
CA SER A 17 25.38 4.08 11.65
C SER A 17 25.69 3.35 12.95
N THR A 18 25.62 4.11 14.05
CA THR A 18 25.61 3.58 15.42
C THR A 18 24.21 3.60 16.05
N ARG A 19 23.19 4.06 15.29
CA ARG A 19 21.80 4.14 15.72
C ARG A 19 21.05 2.86 15.34
N TYR A 20 20.23 2.38 16.26
CA TYR A 20 19.41 1.16 16.05
C TYR A 20 17.98 1.43 16.49
N GLY A 21 17.02 0.81 15.83
CA GLY A 21 15.63 0.69 16.25
C GLY A 21 15.36 -0.68 16.86
N ASP A 22 14.40 -0.74 17.77
CA ASP A 22 13.95 -2.00 18.37
C ASP A 22 12.84 -2.60 17.49
N VAL A 23 12.94 -3.90 17.21
CA VAL A 23 11.92 -4.72 16.55
C VAL A 23 11.28 -5.59 17.61
N PHE A 24 10.00 -5.37 17.85
CA PHE A 24 9.25 -6.10 18.87
C PHE A 24 8.61 -7.36 18.30
N ASN A 25 8.36 -8.33 19.20
CA ASN A 25 7.29 -9.29 19.00
C ASN A 25 6.03 -8.73 19.69
N PRO A 26 5.03 -8.25 18.95
CA PRO A 26 3.87 -7.60 19.54
C PRO A 26 3.03 -8.49 20.45
N ALA A 27 3.07 -9.82 20.24
CA ALA A 27 2.33 -10.77 21.07
C ALA A 27 2.95 -10.96 22.46
N THR A 28 4.27 -10.75 22.62
CA THR A 28 4.95 -10.86 23.91
C THR A 28 5.34 -9.51 24.50
N GLY A 29 5.39 -8.46 23.67
CA GLY A 29 5.87 -7.14 24.06
C GLY A 29 7.39 -7.05 24.22
N ASP A 30 8.13 -8.11 23.90
CA ASP A 30 9.59 -8.15 24.02
C ASP A 30 10.27 -7.67 22.74
N VAL A 31 11.47 -7.08 22.90
CA VAL A 31 12.34 -6.77 21.76
C VAL A 31 12.95 -8.07 21.26
N SER A 32 12.64 -8.45 20.03
CA SER A 32 13.13 -9.68 19.40
C SER A 32 14.43 -9.48 18.64
N LYS A 33 14.58 -8.33 17.97
CA LYS A 33 15.74 -7.97 17.14
C LYS A 33 16.01 -6.47 17.21
N LYS A 34 17.13 -6.05 16.62
CA LYS A 34 17.43 -4.64 16.35
C LYS A 34 17.57 -4.43 14.85
N VAL A 35 17.22 -3.24 14.36
CA VAL A 35 17.45 -2.84 12.97
C VAL A 35 18.39 -1.63 12.94
N VAL A 36 19.34 -1.62 12.02
CA VAL A 36 20.22 -0.46 11.82
C VAL A 36 19.40 0.72 11.27
N LEU A 37 19.57 1.91 11.83
CA LEU A 37 18.99 3.16 11.30
C LEU A 37 20.08 3.89 10.51
N GLY A 38 20.06 3.69 9.18
CA GLY A 38 21.11 4.13 8.26
C GLY A 38 21.29 5.64 8.19
N THR A 39 22.43 6.01 7.64
CA THR A 39 22.87 7.40 7.41
C THR A 39 22.75 7.79 5.94
N GLN A 40 23.06 9.07 5.64
CA GLN A 40 23.19 9.55 4.26
C GLN A 40 24.28 8.77 3.49
N ASP A 41 25.38 8.36 4.14
CA ASP A 41 26.45 7.60 3.49
C ASP A 41 26.00 6.20 3.10
N ASP A 42 25.16 5.57 3.91
CA ASP A 42 24.57 4.27 3.58
C ASP A 42 23.63 4.38 2.36
N LEU A 43 22.84 5.45 2.27
CA LEU A 43 22.04 5.74 1.08
C LEU A 43 22.93 6.01 -0.14
N ASN A 44 23.99 6.82 0.02
CA ASN A 44 24.94 7.13 -1.06
C ASN A 44 25.58 5.85 -1.61
N ALA A 45 25.93 4.89 -0.73
CA ALA A 45 26.47 3.60 -1.13
C ALA A 45 25.45 2.77 -1.93
N ALA A 46 24.19 2.74 -1.47
CA ALA A 46 23.11 2.06 -2.19
C ALA A 46 22.84 2.69 -3.56
N VAL A 47 22.79 4.02 -3.64
CA VAL A 47 22.61 4.74 -4.90
C VAL A 47 23.79 4.53 -5.84
N ALA A 48 25.02 4.56 -5.36
CA ALA A 48 26.22 4.28 -6.17
C ALA A 48 26.18 2.87 -6.76
N SER A 49 25.78 1.87 -5.98
CA SER A 49 25.60 0.48 -6.43
C SER A 49 24.49 0.38 -7.48
N ALA A 50 23.34 1.04 -7.27
CA ALA A 50 22.24 1.07 -8.23
C ALA A 50 22.66 1.77 -9.55
N LYS A 51 23.39 2.87 -9.44
CA LYS A 51 23.89 3.64 -10.58
C LYS A 51 24.86 2.83 -11.45
N ALA A 52 25.68 2.00 -10.84
CA ALA A 52 26.58 1.08 -11.55
C ALA A 52 25.83 -0.05 -12.25
N ALA A 53 24.76 -0.58 -11.65
CA ALA A 53 23.96 -1.67 -12.22
C ALA A 53 22.97 -1.20 -13.30
N PHE A 54 22.50 0.05 -13.25
CA PHE A 54 21.40 0.56 -14.05
C PHE A 54 21.61 0.43 -15.57
N PRO A 55 22.75 0.81 -16.18
CA PRO A 55 22.91 0.74 -17.63
C PRO A 55 22.68 -0.66 -18.19
N ALA A 56 23.34 -1.67 -17.62
CA ALA A 56 23.19 -3.06 -18.06
C ALA A 56 21.77 -3.60 -17.81
N TRP A 57 21.15 -3.22 -16.68
CA TRP A 57 19.78 -3.62 -16.38
C TRP A 57 18.76 -2.98 -17.33
N ALA A 58 18.88 -1.70 -17.61
CA ALA A 58 18.00 -0.98 -18.53
C ALA A 58 18.08 -1.54 -19.97
N GLU A 59 19.26 -2.00 -20.39
CA GLU A 59 19.48 -2.65 -21.70
C GLU A 59 19.04 -4.12 -21.72
N THR A 60 18.83 -4.75 -20.57
CA THR A 60 18.35 -6.13 -20.51
C THR A 60 16.97 -6.24 -21.19
N PRO A 61 16.79 -7.14 -22.18
CA PRO A 61 15.53 -7.26 -22.89
C PRO A 61 14.34 -7.48 -21.94
N PRO A 62 13.17 -6.86 -22.19
CA PRO A 62 12.00 -6.96 -21.31
C PRO A 62 11.61 -8.41 -20.96
N LEU A 63 11.68 -9.32 -21.93
CA LEU A 63 11.39 -10.73 -21.70
C LEU A 63 12.41 -11.41 -20.75
N ALA A 64 13.68 -10.99 -20.82
CA ALA A 64 14.70 -11.52 -19.91
C ALA A 64 14.47 -11.06 -18.47
N ARG A 65 14.05 -9.81 -18.26
CA ARG A 65 13.62 -9.28 -16.97
C ARG A 65 12.39 -10.02 -16.45
N ALA A 66 11.39 -10.25 -17.32
CA ALA A 66 10.18 -11.01 -16.96
C ALA A 66 10.50 -12.44 -16.50
N ARG A 67 11.48 -13.12 -17.13
CA ARG A 67 11.89 -14.47 -16.71
C ARG A 67 12.50 -14.53 -15.31
N ILE A 68 13.17 -13.47 -14.87
CA ILE A 68 13.63 -13.35 -13.48
C ILE A 68 12.42 -13.21 -12.54
N LEU A 69 11.43 -12.41 -12.90
CA LEU A 69 10.21 -12.27 -12.11
C LEU A 69 9.36 -13.53 -12.05
N PHE A 70 9.33 -14.35 -13.11
CA PHE A 70 8.70 -15.69 -13.03
C PHE A 70 9.38 -16.56 -11.98
N ARG A 71 10.71 -16.61 -11.95
CA ARG A 71 11.44 -17.37 -10.91
C ARG A 71 11.22 -16.78 -9.51
N ALA A 72 11.20 -15.44 -9.40
CA ALA A 72 10.92 -14.78 -8.12
C ALA A 72 9.52 -15.12 -7.62
N ARG A 73 8.52 -15.14 -8.52
CA ARG A 73 7.15 -15.58 -8.21
C ARG A 73 7.13 -16.98 -7.61
N ASP A 74 7.80 -17.94 -8.24
CA ASP A 74 7.83 -19.31 -7.78
C ASP A 74 8.55 -19.46 -6.43
N LEU A 75 9.65 -18.72 -6.23
CA LEU A 75 10.39 -18.71 -4.96
C LEU A 75 9.59 -18.04 -3.83
N ILE A 76 8.86 -16.96 -4.10
CA ILE A 76 7.98 -16.33 -3.09
C ILE A 76 6.89 -17.32 -2.66
N GLU A 77 6.27 -18.04 -3.61
CA GLU A 77 5.25 -19.04 -3.30
C GLU A 77 5.83 -20.19 -2.45
N GLN A 78 7.02 -20.69 -2.80
CA GLN A 78 7.72 -21.73 -2.02
C GLN A 78 8.10 -21.27 -0.61
N ARG A 79 8.41 -19.97 -0.44
CA ARG A 79 8.81 -19.38 0.84
C ARG A 79 7.66 -18.65 1.56
N MET A 80 6.40 -18.92 1.16
CA MET A 80 5.22 -18.24 1.71
C MET A 80 5.10 -18.42 3.23
N ASP A 81 5.34 -19.63 3.72
CA ASP A 81 5.27 -19.92 5.16
C ASP A 81 6.35 -19.18 5.96
N ASP A 82 7.56 -19.08 5.41
CA ASP A 82 8.67 -18.33 6.03
C ASP A 82 8.31 -16.83 6.11
N LEU A 83 7.82 -16.26 5.01
CA LEU A 83 7.38 -14.86 4.96
C LEU A 83 6.23 -14.60 5.94
N ALA A 84 5.22 -15.45 5.96
CA ALA A 84 4.08 -15.33 6.87
C ALA A 84 4.50 -15.42 8.35
N ALA A 85 5.41 -16.32 8.69
CA ALA A 85 5.94 -16.46 10.06
C ALA A 85 6.71 -15.19 10.48
N ILE A 86 7.54 -14.63 9.59
CA ILE A 86 8.23 -13.36 9.85
C ILE A 86 7.23 -12.23 10.08
N ILE A 87 6.24 -12.08 9.20
CA ILE A 87 5.19 -11.05 9.33
C ILE A 87 4.48 -11.18 10.67
N THR A 88 3.98 -12.38 11.01
CA THR A 88 3.28 -12.63 12.28
C THR A 88 4.17 -12.30 13.49
N SER A 89 5.46 -12.63 13.44
CA SER A 89 6.38 -12.40 14.55
C SER A 89 6.71 -10.93 14.80
N GLU A 90 6.72 -10.09 13.76
CA GLU A 90 7.12 -8.67 13.85
C GLU A 90 5.93 -7.70 13.79
N HIS A 91 4.84 -8.06 13.10
CA HIS A 91 3.61 -7.26 13.02
C HIS A 91 2.56 -7.70 14.06
N GLY A 92 2.42 -9.00 14.31
CA GLY A 92 1.41 -9.55 15.20
C GLY A 92 0.14 -10.10 14.53
N LYS A 93 -0.11 -9.83 13.24
CA LYS A 93 -1.30 -10.37 12.53
C LYS A 93 -1.27 -11.89 12.49
N ILE A 94 -2.43 -12.52 12.38
CA ILE A 94 -2.56 -13.98 12.35
C ILE A 94 -1.92 -14.58 11.07
N LEU A 95 -1.43 -15.81 11.16
CA LEU A 95 -0.72 -16.47 10.04
C LEU A 95 -1.54 -16.52 8.76
N SER A 96 -2.85 -16.77 8.85
CA SER A 96 -3.73 -16.80 7.66
C SER A 96 -3.82 -15.44 6.97
N ASP A 97 -3.84 -14.34 7.72
CA ASP A 97 -3.85 -12.98 7.17
C ASP A 97 -2.46 -12.63 6.58
N ALA A 98 -1.38 -13.07 7.23
CA ALA A 98 -0.03 -12.91 6.71
C ALA A 98 0.17 -13.65 5.37
N LYS A 99 -0.34 -14.88 5.24
CA LYS A 99 -0.36 -15.61 3.96
C LYS A 99 -1.21 -14.90 2.91
N GLY A 100 -2.37 -14.37 3.29
CA GLY A 100 -3.20 -13.55 2.41
C GLY A 100 -2.48 -12.32 1.89
N GLU A 101 -1.71 -11.65 2.74
CA GLU A 101 -0.85 -10.52 2.35
C GLU A 101 0.17 -10.93 1.29
N VAL A 102 0.91 -12.02 1.52
CA VAL A 102 1.92 -12.52 0.56
C VAL A 102 1.26 -12.86 -0.77
N THR A 103 0.10 -13.54 -0.75
CA THR A 103 -0.67 -13.88 -1.95
C THR A 103 -1.04 -12.64 -2.76
N ARG A 104 -1.54 -11.59 -2.11
CA ARG A 104 -1.89 -10.33 -2.78
C ARG A 104 -0.68 -9.59 -3.36
N GLY A 105 0.48 -9.67 -2.70
CA GLY A 105 1.74 -9.18 -3.24
C GLY A 105 2.21 -9.98 -4.45
N LEU A 106 2.06 -11.31 -4.38
CA LEU A 106 2.44 -12.24 -5.45
C LEU A 106 1.67 -11.98 -6.75
N GLU A 107 0.37 -11.65 -6.67
CA GLU A 107 -0.43 -11.27 -7.85
C GLU A 107 0.16 -10.09 -8.63
N VAL A 108 0.80 -9.14 -7.96
CA VAL A 108 1.48 -8.02 -8.64
C VAL A 108 2.78 -8.46 -9.29
N VAL A 109 3.53 -9.41 -8.68
CA VAL A 109 4.68 -10.03 -9.33
C VAL A 109 4.24 -10.75 -10.61
N GLU A 110 3.15 -11.51 -10.56
CA GLU A 110 2.55 -12.18 -11.73
C GLU A 110 2.17 -11.16 -12.82
N PHE A 111 1.49 -10.09 -12.47
CA PHE A 111 1.17 -9.02 -13.41
C PHE A 111 2.43 -8.41 -14.04
N ALA A 112 3.48 -8.19 -13.24
CA ALA A 112 4.74 -7.61 -13.70
C ALA A 112 5.46 -8.47 -14.75
N THR A 113 5.23 -9.80 -14.78
CA THR A 113 5.76 -10.67 -15.84
C THR A 113 5.19 -10.35 -17.21
N GLY A 114 3.99 -9.78 -17.26
CA GLY A 114 3.31 -9.32 -18.49
C GLY A 114 3.70 -7.91 -18.96
N VAL A 115 4.52 -7.19 -18.20
CA VAL A 115 4.95 -5.81 -18.53
C VAL A 115 5.57 -5.66 -19.93
N PRO A 116 6.27 -6.66 -20.52
CA PRO A 116 6.74 -6.54 -21.90
C PRO A 116 5.67 -6.13 -22.91
N GLU A 117 4.41 -6.56 -22.72
CA GLU A 117 3.27 -6.15 -23.56
C GLU A 117 2.90 -4.68 -23.35
N LEU A 118 2.99 -4.19 -22.12
CA LEU A 118 2.64 -2.81 -21.74
C LEU A 118 3.75 -1.80 -22.07
N LEU A 119 4.96 -2.27 -22.42
CA LEU A 119 6.06 -1.41 -22.87
C LEU A 119 6.02 -1.08 -24.36
N LYS A 120 5.11 -1.71 -25.12
CA LYS A 120 4.91 -1.37 -26.53
C LYS A 120 4.58 0.11 -26.69
N GLY A 121 5.20 0.72 -27.73
CA GLY A 121 4.87 2.07 -28.15
C GLY A 121 3.83 2.07 -29.27
N GLU A 122 3.43 3.26 -29.66
CA GLU A 122 2.56 3.53 -30.78
C GLU A 122 3.39 3.87 -32.02
N TYR A 123 2.92 3.48 -33.21
CA TYR A 123 3.52 3.81 -34.47
C TYR A 123 2.48 4.41 -35.43
N THR A 124 2.83 5.51 -36.07
CA THR A 124 1.98 6.14 -37.08
C THR A 124 2.83 6.36 -38.35
N GLU A 125 2.44 5.69 -39.42
CA GLU A 125 3.02 5.88 -40.73
C GLU A 125 2.52 7.19 -41.34
N GLN A 126 3.41 7.91 -42.00
CA GLN A 126 3.11 9.12 -42.79
C GLN A 126 2.39 10.23 -41.99
N VAL A 127 2.87 10.58 -40.82
CA VAL A 127 2.42 11.79 -40.10
C VAL A 127 2.70 13.07 -40.90
N GLY A 128 3.55 12.98 -41.89
CA GLY A 128 3.84 13.97 -42.96
C GLY A 128 4.42 13.23 -44.17
N ARG A 129 4.55 13.89 -45.30
CA ARG A 129 5.09 13.26 -46.52
C ARG A 129 6.49 12.68 -46.31
N GLY A 130 6.61 11.33 -46.29
CA GLY A 130 7.85 10.59 -46.05
C GLY A 130 8.35 10.68 -44.61
N ILE A 131 7.45 10.97 -43.67
CA ILE A 131 7.77 11.08 -42.24
C ILE A 131 6.86 10.14 -41.43
N ASP A 132 7.47 9.30 -40.61
CA ASP A 132 6.80 8.44 -39.63
C ASP A 132 7.07 8.93 -38.20
N ALA A 133 6.18 8.64 -37.31
CA ALA A 133 6.36 8.91 -35.88
C ALA A 133 6.07 7.65 -35.04
N TRP A 134 6.85 7.47 -34.00
CA TRP A 134 6.65 6.37 -33.07
C TRP A 134 7.07 6.75 -31.67
N THR A 135 6.57 5.99 -30.69
CA THR A 135 6.87 6.20 -29.28
C THR A 135 7.56 4.98 -28.68
N MET A 136 8.37 5.23 -27.66
CA MET A 136 8.95 4.18 -26.83
C MET A 136 8.88 4.57 -25.36
N ARG A 137 8.77 3.57 -24.48
CA ARG A 137 8.87 3.76 -23.02
C ARG A 137 10.25 3.37 -22.55
N GLN A 138 10.88 4.24 -21.78
CA GLN A 138 12.19 4.00 -21.18
C GLN A 138 12.10 4.14 -19.66
N PRO A 139 12.93 3.39 -18.87
CA PRO A 139 12.96 3.50 -17.42
C PRO A 139 13.31 4.92 -16.98
N VAL A 140 12.79 5.34 -15.82
CA VAL A 140 13.11 6.66 -15.24
C VAL A 140 14.51 6.71 -14.62
N GLY A 141 15.08 5.56 -14.21
CA GLY A 141 16.41 5.46 -13.63
C GLY A 141 16.41 4.67 -12.30
N ILE A 142 16.82 5.34 -11.22
CA ILE A 142 16.74 4.78 -9.87
C ILE A 142 15.44 5.25 -9.24
N ALA A 143 14.61 4.30 -8.81
CA ALA A 143 13.40 4.56 -8.06
C ALA A 143 13.55 4.12 -6.60
N ALA A 144 12.84 4.78 -5.70
CA ALA A 144 12.79 4.38 -4.30
C ALA A 144 11.35 4.08 -3.86
N GLY A 145 11.22 3.10 -2.96
CA GLY A 145 9.97 2.76 -2.27
C GLY A 145 10.10 2.98 -0.77
N ILE A 146 9.13 3.65 -0.18
CA ILE A 146 9.04 3.85 1.27
C ILE A 146 7.74 3.22 1.73
N THR A 147 7.83 2.14 2.53
CA THR A 147 6.68 1.30 2.83
C THR A 147 6.33 1.29 4.32
N PRO A 148 5.03 1.14 4.65
CA PRO A 148 4.53 1.11 6.02
C PRO A 148 4.71 -0.26 6.67
N PHE A 149 4.39 -0.34 7.96
CA PHE A 149 4.51 -1.57 8.74
C PHE A 149 3.37 -2.57 8.50
N ASN A 150 2.18 -2.10 8.13
CA ASN A 150 0.99 -2.95 8.16
C ASN A 150 0.93 -4.03 7.06
N PHE A 151 1.74 -3.89 6.01
CA PHE A 151 1.90 -4.87 4.94
C PHE A 151 3.37 -4.92 4.47
N PRO A 152 4.28 -5.52 5.26
CA PRO A 152 5.72 -5.48 5.02
C PRO A 152 6.19 -6.31 3.81
N VAL A 153 5.31 -7.13 3.22
CA VAL A 153 5.55 -7.87 1.97
C VAL A 153 4.71 -7.32 0.83
N MET A 154 3.40 -7.16 1.02
CA MET A 154 2.49 -6.78 -0.05
C MET A 154 2.85 -5.41 -0.64
N VAL A 155 3.07 -4.39 0.19
CA VAL A 155 3.33 -3.03 -0.32
C VAL A 155 4.68 -2.93 -1.04
N PRO A 156 5.80 -3.50 -0.56
CA PRO A 156 7.01 -3.63 -1.37
C PRO A 156 6.79 -4.30 -2.73
N LEU A 157 5.96 -5.34 -2.78
CA LEU A 157 5.63 -6.04 -4.02
C LEU A 157 4.65 -5.28 -4.94
N TRP A 158 3.98 -4.23 -4.46
CA TRP A 158 3.24 -3.33 -5.34
C TRP A 158 4.16 -2.44 -6.18
N MET A 159 5.35 -2.10 -5.65
CA MET A 159 6.27 -1.11 -6.19
C MET A 159 7.41 -1.76 -6.96
N ALA A 160 8.18 -2.62 -6.27
CA ALA A 160 9.44 -3.14 -6.79
C ALA A 160 9.30 -3.94 -8.08
N PRO A 161 8.38 -4.93 -8.21
CA PRO A 161 8.25 -5.71 -9.44
C PRO A 161 7.96 -4.84 -10.66
N MET A 162 7.12 -3.81 -10.50
CA MET A 162 6.78 -2.87 -11.59
C MET A 162 8.00 -2.04 -12.01
N ALA A 163 8.80 -1.55 -11.05
CA ALA A 163 10.03 -0.82 -11.32
C ALA A 163 11.06 -1.72 -12.01
N LEU A 164 11.25 -2.93 -11.51
CA LEU A 164 12.21 -3.90 -12.05
C LEU A 164 11.83 -4.35 -13.46
N ALA A 165 10.58 -4.72 -13.70
CA ALA A 165 10.08 -5.15 -15.01
C ALA A 165 10.26 -4.06 -16.08
N THR A 166 10.10 -2.80 -15.70
CA THR A 166 10.27 -1.65 -16.59
C THR A 166 11.73 -1.22 -16.77
N GLY A 167 12.70 -1.89 -16.11
CA GLY A 167 14.14 -1.68 -16.30
C GLY A 167 14.78 -0.66 -15.34
N ASN A 168 14.11 -0.29 -14.27
CA ASN A 168 14.68 0.58 -13.22
C ASN A 168 15.44 -0.23 -12.18
N CYS A 169 16.41 0.41 -11.50
CA CYS A 169 16.90 -0.05 -10.23
C CYS A 169 15.97 0.46 -9.11
N PHE A 170 15.86 -0.31 -8.03
CA PHE A 170 14.93 0.00 -6.96
C PHE A 170 15.59 -0.08 -5.58
N ILE A 171 15.40 0.96 -4.77
CA ILE A 171 15.86 1.05 -3.39
C ILE A 171 14.63 1.04 -2.48
N LEU A 172 14.48 -0.01 -1.67
CA LEU A 172 13.40 -0.14 -0.71
C LEU A 172 13.83 0.37 0.66
N LYS A 173 13.07 1.29 1.23
CA LYS A 173 13.12 1.65 2.65
C LYS A 173 11.87 1.07 3.33
N PRO A 174 11.96 -0.13 3.94
CA PRO A 174 10.84 -0.70 4.69
C PRO A 174 10.60 0.01 6.00
N SER A 175 9.50 -0.28 6.68
CA SER A 175 9.28 0.13 8.05
C SER A 175 10.39 -0.42 8.96
N GLU A 176 10.83 0.40 9.91
CA GLU A 176 11.80 0.00 10.93
C GLU A 176 11.18 -0.90 12.01
N ARG A 177 9.86 -1.07 12.01
CA ARG A 177 9.13 -1.86 13.01
C ARG A 177 9.14 -3.36 12.69
N ASP A 178 9.13 -3.71 11.38
CA ASP A 178 9.00 -5.07 10.88
C ASP A 178 9.78 -5.30 9.57
N PRO A 179 11.11 -5.05 9.60
CA PRO A 179 11.94 -4.98 8.40
C PRO A 179 12.39 -6.33 7.84
N SER A 180 12.30 -7.44 8.60
CA SER A 180 12.93 -8.72 8.22
C SER A 180 12.36 -9.32 6.94
N ALA A 181 11.07 -9.18 6.69
CA ALA A 181 10.44 -9.70 5.48
C ALA A 181 11.03 -9.06 4.20
N SER A 182 11.38 -7.77 4.24
CA SER A 182 12.01 -7.08 3.11
C SER A 182 13.44 -7.56 2.83
N VAL A 183 14.16 -8.00 3.85
CA VAL A 183 15.49 -8.65 3.69
C VAL A 183 15.35 -9.99 2.99
N LEU A 184 14.39 -10.82 3.43
CA LEU A 184 14.10 -12.10 2.77
C LEU A 184 13.65 -11.91 1.31
N LEU A 185 12.86 -10.88 1.00
CA LEU A 185 12.50 -10.55 -0.38
C LEU A 185 13.74 -10.21 -1.24
N ALA A 186 14.74 -9.51 -0.69
CA ALA A 186 15.97 -9.22 -1.40
C ALA A 186 16.79 -10.51 -1.69
N GLU A 187 16.82 -11.44 -0.75
CA GLU A 187 17.45 -12.74 -0.92
C GLU A 187 16.75 -13.57 -2.01
N ILE A 188 15.41 -13.62 -1.98
CA ILE A 188 14.58 -14.30 -2.99
C ILE A 188 14.82 -13.71 -4.39
N LEU A 189 14.84 -12.38 -4.52
CA LEU A 189 15.09 -11.73 -5.81
C LEU A 189 16.50 -12.04 -6.35
N LYS A 190 17.50 -12.08 -5.48
CA LYS A 190 18.86 -12.48 -5.84
C LYS A 190 18.92 -13.94 -6.27
N GLU A 191 18.28 -14.86 -5.54
CA GLU A 191 18.18 -16.27 -5.89
C GLU A 191 17.47 -16.48 -7.24
N ALA A 192 16.46 -15.66 -7.55
CA ALA A 192 15.78 -15.64 -8.85
C ALA A 192 16.69 -15.18 -10.00
N GLY A 193 17.88 -14.67 -9.70
CA GLY A 193 18.88 -14.22 -10.67
C GLY A 193 18.82 -12.73 -10.98
N LEU A 194 18.25 -11.92 -10.09
CA LEU A 194 18.33 -10.47 -10.21
C LEU A 194 19.77 -10.01 -9.98
N PRO A 195 20.37 -9.20 -10.87
CA PRO A 195 21.76 -8.73 -10.70
C PRO A 195 21.94 -7.90 -9.42
N ASP A 196 23.12 -8.02 -8.81
CA ASP A 196 23.51 -7.23 -7.65
C ASP A 196 23.40 -5.72 -7.99
N GLY A 197 22.87 -4.93 -7.06
CA GLY A 197 22.66 -3.48 -7.22
C GLY A 197 21.32 -3.07 -7.87
N VAL A 198 20.60 -4.00 -8.49
CA VAL A 198 19.29 -3.70 -9.12
C VAL A 198 18.17 -3.54 -8.09
N PHE A 199 18.17 -4.35 -7.05
CA PHE A 199 17.28 -4.21 -5.89
C PHE A 199 18.10 -4.12 -4.60
N GLN A 200 17.75 -3.17 -3.74
CA GLN A 200 18.46 -2.93 -2.50
C GLN A 200 17.50 -2.57 -1.37
N VAL A 201 17.91 -2.86 -0.13
CA VAL A 201 17.14 -2.50 1.08
C VAL A 201 17.99 -1.62 1.97
N VAL A 202 17.51 -0.41 2.25
CA VAL A 202 18.11 0.51 3.20
C VAL A 202 17.15 0.76 4.36
N HIS A 203 17.59 0.46 5.58
CA HIS A 203 16.77 0.69 6.77
C HIS A 203 17.01 2.10 7.30
N GLY A 204 16.03 2.65 7.99
CA GLY A 204 16.13 3.97 8.60
C GLY A 204 14.76 4.53 8.97
N ASP A 205 14.81 5.61 9.73
CA ASP A 205 13.67 6.40 10.17
C ASP A 205 13.43 7.62 9.24
N LYS A 206 12.85 8.69 9.79
CA LYS A 206 12.58 9.95 9.07
C LYS A 206 13.81 10.56 8.39
N ASP A 207 15.00 10.34 8.95
CA ASP A 207 16.23 10.91 8.39
C ASP A 207 16.56 10.25 7.05
N MET A 208 16.40 8.93 6.95
CA MET A 208 16.54 8.19 5.69
C MET A 208 15.45 8.58 4.67
N VAL A 209 14.21 8.81 5.10
CA VAL A 209 13.15 9.30 4.23
C VAL A 209 13.54 10.63 3.61
N ASN A 210 13.98 11.60 4.43
CA ASN A 210 14.39 12.92 3.95
C ASN A 210 15.63 12.83 3.04
N ALA A 211 16.58 11.95 3.36
CA ALA A 211 17.74 11.69 2.50
C ALA A 211 17.34 11.17 1.12
N ILE A 212 16.39 10.22 1.03
CA ILE A 212 15.84 9.71 -0.24
C ILE A 212 15.17 10.84 -1.04
N LEU A 213 14.36 11.68 -0.37
CA LEU A 213 13.65 12.77 -1.04
C LEU A 213 14.59 13.85 -1.58
N ALA A 214 15.74 14.07 -0.94
CA ALA A 214 16.74 15.07 -1.34
C ALA A 214 17.76 14.52 -2.35
N HIS A 215 17.97 13.19 -2.45
CA HIS A 215 19.06 12.62 -3.23
C HIS A 215 18.90 12.87 -4.76
N PRO A 216 19.85 13.51 -5.44
CA PRO A 216 19.68 13.96 -6.83
C PRO A 216 19.56 12.81 -7.85
N ASP A 217 20.17 11.66 -7.59
CA ASP A 217 20.17 10.51 -8.52
C ASP A 217 18.93 9.61 -8.37
N ILE A 218 18.05 9.84 -7.38
CA ILE A 218 16.77 9.14 -7.27
C ILE A 218 15.73 9.91 -8.08
N ALA A 219 15.19 9.27 -9.12
CA ALA A 219 14.30 9.90 -10.09
C ALA A 219 12.81 9.79 -9.73
N ALA A 220 12.43 8.76 -8.98
CA ALA A 220 11.03 8.52 -8.59
C ALA A 220 10.94 7.97 -7.17
N VAL A 221 9.87 8.35 -6.46
CA VAL A 221 9.56 7.87 -5.11
C VAL A 221 8.11 7.40 -5.06
N SER A 222 7.92 6.15 -4.62
CA SER A 222 6.64 5.56 -4.31
C SER A 222 6.51 5.42 -2.79
N PHE A 223 5.42 5.87 -2.22
CA PHE A 223 5.20 5.96 -0.77
C PHE A 223 3.82 5.46 -0.39
N VAL A 224 3.75 4.75 0.73
CA VAL A 224 2.49 4.47 1.44
C VAL A 224 2.69 4.75 2.93
N GLY A 225 1.79 5.50 3.54
CA GLY A 225 1.81 5.81 4.97
C GLY A 225 0.74 6.80 5.39
N SER A 226 0.92 7.47 6.54
CA SER A 226 -0.06 8.45 7.03
C SER A 226 -0.14 9.70 6.15
N THR A 227 -1.32 10.32 6.09
CA THR A 227 -1.58 11.50 5.25
C THR A 227 -0.59 12.66 5.45
N PRO A 228 -0.22 13.08 6.67
CA PRO A 228 0.74 14.17 6.83
C PRO A 228 2.12 13.83 6.25
N ILE A 229 2.52 12.55 6.34
CA ILE A 229 3.81 12.11 5.78
C ILE A 229 3.71 11.96 4.26
N ALA A 230 2.59 11.46 3.72
CA ALA A 230 2.35 11.40 2.26
C ALA A 230 2.42 12.80 1.63
N GLN A 231 1.81 13.79 2.25
CA GLN A 231 1.87 15.19 1.84
C GLN A 231 3.31 15.74 1.88
N HIS A 232 4.05 15.46 2.96
CA HIS A 232 5.47 15.84 3.06
C HIS A 232 6.32 15.19 1.98
N VAL A 233 6.16 13.89 1.75
CA VAL A 233 6.90 13.12 0.73
C VAL A 233 6.61 13.68 -0.67
N TYR A 234 5.33 13.97 -0.97
CA TYR A 234 4.94 14.54 -2.24
C TYR A 234 5.54 15.94 -2.44
N ALA A 235 5.32 16.85 -1.48
CA ALA A 235 5.81 18.22 -1.57
C ALA A 235 7.34 18.29 -1.68
N THR A 236 8.06 17.55 -0.83
CA THR A 236 9.52 17.56 -0.81
C THR A 236 10.11 16.85 -2.02
N GLY A 237 9.56 15.70 -2.42
CA GLY A 237 10.04 14.95 -3.56
C GLY A 237 9.87 15.72 -4.87
N THR A 238 8.70 16.33 -5.10
CA THR A 238 8.44 17.13 -6.30
C THR A 238 9.26 18.41 -6.34
N ALA A 239 9.49 19.06 -5.21
CA ALA A 239 10.39 20.21 -5.10
C ALA A 239 11.85 19.86 -5.49
N ASN A 240 12.27 18.59 -5.31
CA ASN A 240 13.56 18.07 -5.74
C ASN A 240 13.50 17.41 -7.15
N GLY A 241 12.47 17.70 -7.94
CA GLY A 241 12.34 17.27 -9.33
C GLY A 241 12.03 15.77 -9.51
N LYS A 242 11.62 15.07 -8.47
CA LYS A 242 11.27 13.65 -8.53
C LYS A 242 9.83 13.44 -8.99
N ARG A 243 9.59 12.31 -9.64
CA ARG A 243 8.25 11.78 -9.81
C ARG A 243 7.81 11.15 -8.50
N VAL A 244 6.64 11.48 -8.00
CA VAL A 244 6.14 11.00 -6.70
C VAL A 244 4.71 10.46 -6.85
N GLN A 245 4.46 9.28 -6.29
CA GLN A 245 3.13 8.78 -5.94
C GLN A 245 3.14 8.50 -4.43
N ALA A 246 2.31 9.20 -3.68
CA ALA A 246 2.27 9.09 -2.23
C ALA A 246 0.84 8.79 -1.75
N LEU A 247 0.61 7.53 -1.35
CA LEU A 247 -0.65 7.08 -0.81
C LEU A 247 -0.72 7.44 0.67
N GLY A 248 -1.76 8.20 1.01
CA GLY A 248 -2.04 8.68 2.37
C GLY A 248 -2.97 7.75 3.13
N GLY A 249 -3.47 8.27 4.25
CA GLY A 249 -4.43 7.60 5.11
C GLY A 249 -5.84 7.51 4.53
N ALA A 250 -6.73 6.92 5.29
CA ALA A 250 -8.10 6.66 4.89
C ALA A 250 -9.08 6.77 6.06
N LYS A 251 -10.35 7.01 5.73
CA LYS A 251 -11.50 6.83 6.60
C LYS A 251 -12.59 6.17 5.77
N ASN A 252 -12.47 4.85 5.59
CA ASN A 252 -13.34 4.13 4.67
C ASN A 252 -14.73 3.93 5.26
N HIS A 253 -15.74 4.21 4.46
CA HIS A 253 -17.14 4.12 4.83
C HIS A 253 -17.81 2.94 4.16
N ALA A 254 -18.71 2.26 4.86
CA ALA A 254 -19.66 1.31 4.29
C ALA A 254 -21.08 1.87 4.44
N LEU A 255 -21.75 2.11 3.34
CA LEU A 255 -23.17 2.45 3.31
C LEU A 255 -24.00 1.18 3.47
N VAL A 256 -24.84 1.11 4.49
CA VAL A 256 -25.70 -0.05 4.76
C VAL A 256 -27.16 0.33 4.53
N MET A 257 -27.75 -0.20 3.45
CA MET A 257 -29.13 0.06 3.08
C MET A 257 -30.10 -0.89 3.80
N PRO A 258 -31.38 -0.51 4.01
CA PRO A 258 -32.37 -1.32 4.71
C PRO A 258 -32.66 -2.68 4.05
N ASP A 259 -32.44 -2.79 2.73
CA ASP A 259 -32.69 -3.98 1.91
C ASP A 259 -31.48 -4.92 1.81
N CYS A 260 -30.36 -4.61 2.51
CA CYS A 260 -29.16 -5.44 2.47
C CYS A 260 -29.40 -6.85 3.03
N ASP A 261 -28.52 -7.78 2.68
CA ASP A 261 -28.42 -9.07 3.38
C ASP A 261 -27.72 -8.84 4.72
N LEU A 262 -28.50 -8.66 5.78
CA LEU A 262 -28.00 -8.24 7.08
C LEU A 262 -26.91 -9.18 7.63
N GLU A 263 -27.12 -10.50 7.58
CA GLU A 263 -26.17 -11.48 8.11
C GLU A 263 -24.83 -11.38 7.40
N LYS A 264 -24.84 -11.41 6.06
CA LYS A 264 -23.64 -11.30 5.24
C LYS A 264 -22.98 -9.93 5.38
N THR A 265 -23.77 -8.86 5.53
CA THR A 265 -23.25 -7.50 5.74
C THR A 265 -22.54 -7.38 7.08
N VAL A 266 -23.11 -7.95 8.14
CA VAL A 266 -22.48 -7.97 9.46
C VAL A 266 -21.15 -8.74 9.42
N ASP A 267 -21.14 -9.96 8.85
CA ASP A 267 -19.91 -10.75 8.72
C ASP A 267 -18.83 -10.03 7.91
N ALA A 268 -19.22 -9.39 6.81
CA ALA A 268 -18.34 -8.58 5.98
C ALA A 268 -17.75 -7.38 6.75
N LEU A 269 -18.57 -6.67 7.53
CA LEU A 269 -18.11 -5.54 8.34
C LEU A 269 -17.18 -5.97 9.47
N ILE A 270 -17.45 -7.11 10.13
CA ILE A 270 -16.57 -7.67 11.16
C ILE A 270 -15.18 -7.95 10.59
N GLY A 271 -15.09 -8.70 9.49
CA GLY A 271 -13.81 -9.01 8.84
C GLY A 271 -13.08 -7.76 8.35
N ALA A 272 -13.83 -6.77 7.83
CA ALA A 272 -13.26 -5.54 7.28
C ALA A 272 -12.80 -4.53 8.35
N ALA A 273 -13.46 -4.47 9.49
CA ALA A 273 -13.14 -3.50 10.54
C ALA A 273 -12.10 -4.02 11.55
N TYR A 274 -12.13 -5.34 11.84
CA TYR A 274 -11.33 -5.92 12.92
C TYR A 274 -10.19 -6.84 12.42
N GLY A 275 -10.22 -7.31 11.18
CA GLY A 275 -9.13 -8.08 10.59
C GLY A 275 -7.82 -7.33 10.67
N SER A 276 -6.72 -8.03 11.01
CA SER A 276 -5.39 -7.43 11.29
C SER A 276 -5.46 -6.33 12.37
N ALA A 277 -6.29 -6.52 13.39
CA ALA A 277 -6.54 -5.52 14.45
C ALA A 277 -6.92 -4.12 13.90
N GLY A 278 -7.56 -4.05 12.73
CA GLY A 278 -7.93 -2.80 12.07
C GLY A 278 -6.77 -2.02 11.44
N GLU A 279 -5.56 -2.56 11.42
CA GLU A 279 -4.35 -1.93 10.87
C GLU A 279 -4.24 -2.10 9.34
N ARG A 280 -5.35 -1.88 8.63
CA ARG A 280 -5.40 -1.93 7.15
C ARG A 280 -5.83 -0.58 6.57
N CYS A 281 -5.13 -0.11 5.55
CA CYS A 281 -5.51 1.10 4.80
C CYS A 281 -6.91 1.02 4.19
N MET A 282 -7.40 -0.19 3.94
CA MET A 282 -8.74 -0.45 3.38
C MET A 282 -9.74 -0.94 4.43
N ALA A 283 -9.39 -0.98 5.73
CA ALA A 283 -10.33 -1.32 6.80
C ALA A 283 -11.55 -0.40 6.77
N ILE A 284 -12.74 -0.96 6.96
CA ILE A 284 -13.95 -0.14 7.16
C ILE A 284 -13.92 0.45 8.57
N SER A 285 -13.84 1.76 8.65
CA SER A 285 -13.79 2.51 9.91
C SER A 285 -15.15 3.04 10.32
N VAL A 286 -16.07 3.22 9.34
CA VAL A 286 -17.38 3.80 9.55
C VAL A 286 -18.44 3.00 8.79
N ALA A 287 -19.48 2.56 9.48
CA ALA A 287 -20.70 2.05 8.87
C ALA A 287 -21.79 3.13 8.93
N VAL A 288 -22.29 3.56 7.78
CA VAL A 288 -23.40 4.53 7.68
C VAL A 288 -24.69 3.75 7.48
N ALA A 289 -25.48 3.61 8.54
CA ALA A 289 -26.73 2.88 8.53
C ALA A 289 -27.90 3.77 8.11
N VAL A 290 -28.63 3.36 7.07
CA VAL A 290 -29.74 4.14 6.49
C VAL A 290 -31.08 3.73 7.07
N GLY A 291 -31.80 4.69 7.63
CA GLY A 291 -33.17 4.50 8.13
C GLY A 291 -33.29 3.41 9.23
N PRO A 292 -34.25 2.49 9.12
CA PRO A 292 -34.58 1.57 10.22
C PRO A 292 -33.55 0.46 10.47
N ILE A 293 -32.57 0.26 9.59
CA ILE A 293 -31.59 -0.84 9.75
C ILE A 293 -30.65 -0.63 10.93
N ALA A 294 -30.47 0.61 11.38
CA ALA A 294 -29.43 1.00 12.33
C ALA A 294 -29.46 0.20 13.65
N ASP A 295 -30.61 0.09 14.27
CA ASP A 295 -30.72 -0.61 15.57
C ASP A 295 -30.39 -2.10 15.44
N THR A 296 -30.90 -2.75 14.41
CA THR A 296 -30.65 -4.16 14.15
C THR A 296 -29.19 -4.41 13.78
N LEU A 297 -28.62 -3.56 12.92
CA LEU A 297 -27.21 -3.62 12.53
C LEU A 297 -26.29 -3.51 13.75
N VAL A 298 -26.51 -2.52 14.61
CA VAL A 298 -25.70 -2.32 15.82
C VAL A 298 -25.80 -3.51 16.77
N ALA A 299 -27.01 -4.05 16.96
CA ALA A 299 -27.23 -5.21 17.82
C ALA A 299 -26.49 -6.47 17.32
N GLU A 300 -26.56 -6.75 16.02
CA GLU A 300 -25.87 -7.92 15.44
C GLU A 300 -24.34 -7.72 15.39
N LEU A 301 -23.86 -6.53 15.06
CA LEU A 301 -22.43 -6.20 15.14
C LEU A 301 -21.91 -6.39 16.57
N ALA A 302 -22.63 -5.91 17.59
CA ALA A 302 -22.22 -6.04 18.98
C ALA A 302 -22.05 -7.49 19.45
N LYS A 303 -22.90 -8.40 18.96
CA LYS A 303 -22.76 -9.85 19.25
C LYS A 303 -21.47 -10.41 18.66
N LYS A 304 -21.22 -10.12 17.38
CA LYS A 304 -20.07 -10.63 16.66
C LYS A 304 -18.76 -10.03 17.18
N VAL A 305 -18.70 -8.73 17.48
CA VAL A 305 -17.50 -8.07 18.03
C VAL A 305 -17.08 -8.70 19.37
N LYS A 306 -18.05 -9.00 20.24
CA LYS A 306 -17.79 -9.66 21.54
C LYS A 306 -17.29 -11.10 21.38
N ALA A 307 -17.59 -11.74 20.27
CA ALA A 307 -17.23 -13.13 20.00
C ALA A 307 -15.86 -13.29 19.35
N ILE A 308 -15.20 -12.21 18.91
CA ILE A 308 -13.89 -12.26 18.28
C ILE A 308 -12.87 -12.89 19.23
N THR A 309 -12.22 -13.96 18.78
CA THR A 309 -11.15 -14.63 19.53
C THR A 309 -9.82 -13.87 19.33
N ILE A 310 -9.32 -13.29 20.42
CA ILE A 310 -8.10 -12.48 20.40
C ILE A 310 -6.96 -13.27 21.02
N GLY A 311 -5.82 -13.32 20.32
CA GLY A 311 -4.69 -14.09 20.80
C GLY A 311 -3.44 -13.92 19.94
N ASN A 312 -2.41 -14.70 20.28
CA ASN A 312 -1.17 -14.75 19.49
C ASN A 312 -1.49 -15.23 18.07
N GLY A 313 -1.01 -14.49 17.07
CA GLY A 313 -1.26 -14.76 15.65
C GLY A 313 -0.72 -16.11 15.14
N THR A 314 0.13 -16.78 15.91
CA THR A 314 0.61 -18.14 15.61
C THR A 314 -0.35 -19.25 16.05
N HIS A 315 -1.41 -18.92 16.80
CA HIS A 315 -2.40 -19.90 17.24
C HIS A 315 -3.58 -19.93 16.28
N ASP A 316 -3.93 -21.12 15.79
CA ASP A 316 -4.99 -21.30 14.79
C ASP A 316 -6.37 -20.81 15.23
N ALA A 317 -6.65 -20.78 16.55
CA ALA A 317 -7.90 -20.29 17.10
C ALA A 317 -8.00 -18.77 17.13
N SER A 318 -6.90 -18.03 16.92
CA SER A 318 -6.90 -16.57 16.97
C SER A 318 -7.48 -15.98 15.69
N GLU A 319 -8.46 -15.08 15.83
CA GLU A 319 -9.06 -14.32 14.73
C GLU A 319 -8.48 -12.91 14.62
N MET A 320 -7.96 -12.37 15.73
CA MET A 320 -7.32 -11.06 15.79
C MET A 320 -6.08 -11.10 16.68
N GLY A 321 -4.95 -10.61 16.16
CA GLY A 321 -3.70 -10.44 16.87
C GLY A 321 -3.58 -9.12 17.62
N PRO A 322 -2.38 -8.80 18.18
CA PRO A 322 -2.09 -7.52 18.84
C PRO A 322 -1.88 -6.39 17.81
N LEU A 323 -1.82 -5.16 18.31
CA LEU A 323 -1.30 -4.00 17.57
C LEU A 323 0.24 -4.04 17.51
N VAL A 324 0.81 -3.36 16.52
CA VAL A 324 2.26 -3.44 16.22
C VAL A 324 3.18 -2.89 17.33
N THR A 325 2.75 -1.89 18.11
CA THR A 325 3.55 -1.28 19.17
C THR A 325 2.73 -0.84 20.38
N ALA A 326 3.38 -0.75 21.56
CA ALA A 326 2.77 -0.18 22.75
C ALA A 326 2.32 1.27 22.57
N GLN A 327 3.08 2.08 21.82
CA GLN A 327 2.71 3.46 21.53
C GLN A 327 1.42 3.53 20.71
N HIS A 328 1.26 2.65 19.73
CA HIS A 328 0.06 2.59 18.91
C HIS A 328 -1.15 2.10 19.72
N LEU A 329 -0.96 1.11 20.58
CA LEU A 329 -1.97 0.66 21.56
C LEU A 329 -2.46 1.81 22.44
N ALA A 330 -1.55 2.61 22.97
CA ALA A 330 -1.91 3.78 23.79
C ALA A 330 -2.71 4.83 22.99
N ARG A 331 -2.31 5.07 21.73
CA ARG A 331 -3.03 5.98 20.82
C ARG A 331 -4.46 5.50 20.55
N VAL A 332 -4.64 4.22 20.23
CA VAL A 332 -5.96 3.66 19.96
C VAL A 332 -6.87 3.74 21.19
N LYS A 333 -6.35 3.38 22.38
CA LYS A 333 -7.09 3.54 23.63
C LYS A 333 -7.51 5.00 23.89
N GLY A 334 -6.60 5.95 23.66
CA GLY A 334 -6.90 7.38 23.81
C GLY A 334 -7.99 7.88 22.86
N LEU A 335 -8.06 7.36 21.63
CA LEU A 335 -9.14 7.69 20.70
C LEU A 335 -10.48 7.08 21.10
N VAL A 336 -10.47 5.86 21.68
CA VAL A 336 -11.70 5.28 22.27
C VAL A 336 -12.19 6.13 23.45
N ASP A 337 -11.28 6.59 24.33
CA ASP A 337 -11.60 7.52 25.43
C ASP A 337 -12.18 8.85 24.91
N ALA A 338 -11.60 9.41 23.85
CA ALA A 338 -12.10 10.63 23.20
C ALA A 338 -13.52 10.45 22.67
N GLY A 339 -13.80 9.33 22.00
CA GLY A 339 -15.14 9.01 21.50
C GLY A 339 -16.21 8.99 22.60
N VAL A 340 -15.89 8.36 23.74
CA VAL A 340 -16.79 8.35 24.91
C VAL A 340 -16.98 9.76 25.46
N SER A 341 -15.91 10.52 25.63
CA SER A 341 -15.97 11.89 26.20
C SER A 341 -16.71 12.86 25.31
N GLN A 342 -16.70 12.66 23.99
CA GLN A 342 -17.42 13.46 23.00
C GLN A 342 -18.87 13.05 22.79
N GLY A 343 -19.35 12.03 23.55
CA GLY A 343 -20.76 11.63 23.59
C GLY A 343 -21.16 10.55 22.60
N ALA A 344 -20.23 9.89 21.94
CA ALA A 344 -20.53 8.67 21.17
C ALA A 344 -20.92 7.52 22.12
N LYS A 345 -21.89 6.71 21.72
CA LYS A 345 -22.34 5.57 22.52
C LYS A 345 -21.39 4.39 22.32
N LEU A 346 -20.55 4.10 23.30
CA LEU A 346 -19.72 2.90 23.31
C LEU A 346 -20.59 1.67 23.56
N VAL A 347 -20.78 0.83 22.54
CA VAL A 347 -21.63 -0.37 22.57
C VAL A 347 -20.83 -1.59 23.01
N VAL A 348 -19.60 -1.71 22.53
CA VAL A 348 -18.63 -2.73 22.94
C VAL A 348 -17.32 -2.03 23.26
N ASP A 349 -16.74 -2.33 24.42
CA ASP A 349 -15.46 -1.77 24.87
C ASP A 349 -14.38 -2.85 24.81
N GLY A 350 -13.36 -2.63 23.99
CA GLY A 350 -12.25 -3.55 23.82
C GLY A 350 -10.98 -3.18 24.62
N ARG A 351 -10.99 -2.11 25.43
CA ARG A 351 -9.77 -1.57 26.06
C ARG A 351 -9.12 -2.48 27.10
N ASP A 352 -9.90 -3.25 27.83
CA ASP A 352 -9.44 -3.98 29.03
C ASP A 352 -9.32 -5.49 28.82
N ILE A 353 -9.16 -5.92 27.58
CA ILE A 353 -8.94 -7.32 27.28
C ILE A 353 -7.62 -7.82 27.87
N LYS A 354 -7.61 -9.07 28.33
CA LYS A 354 -6.41 -9.79 28.76
C LYS A 354 -6.27 -11.06 27.95
N VAL A 355 -5.04 -11.35 27.52
CA VAL A 355 -4.69 -12.59 26.84
C VAL A 355 -3.75 -13.36 27.77
N ASP A 356 -4.21 -14.50 28.27
CA ASP A 356 -3.49 -15.30 29.25
C ASP A 356 -2.11 -15.72 28.72
N GLY A 357 -1.07 -15.51 29.54
CA GLY A 357 0.32 -15.79 29.18
C GLY A 357 0.96 -14.76 28.22
N HIS A 358 0.23 -13.69 27.90
CA HIS A 358 0.67 -12.61 27.00
C HIS A 358 0.39 -11.21 27.60
N GLU A 359 0.55 -11.06 28.90
CA GLU A 359 0.17 -9.85 29.63
C GLU A 359 0.96 -8.59 29.21
N LYS A 360 2.14 -8.77 28.62
CA LYS A 360 2.98 -7.69 28.08
C LYS A 360 2.72 -7.40 26.60
N GLY A 361 1.94 -8.27 25.92
CA GLY A 361 1.59 -8.09 24.51
C GLY A 361 0.73 -6.85 24.28
N PHE A 362 0.77 -6.34 23.06
CA PHE A 362 0.07 -5.08 22.70
C PHE A 362 -1.37 -5.34 22.28
N PHE A 363 -2.10 -6.19 23.02
CA PHE A 363 -3.47 -6.60 22.72
C PHE A 363 -4.50 -5.53 23.08
N ILE A 364 -5.53 -5.46 22.23
CA ILE A 364 -6.75 -4.68 22.46
C ILE A 364 -7.92 -5.44 21.81
N GLY A 365 -9.08 -5.38 22.40
CA GLY A 365 -10.30 -5.95 21.84
C GLY A 365 -10.97 -5.05 20.81
N GLY A 366 -11.97 -5.60 20.13
CA GLY A 366 -12.82 -4.82 19.22
C GLY A 366 -13.69 -3.83 19.98
N SER A 367 -13.68 -2.56 19.57
CA SER A 367 -14.60 -1.53 20.07
C SER A 367 -15.65 -1.18 19.01
N LEU A 368 -16.90 -0.99 19.46
CA LEU A 368 -18.01 -0.59 18.60
C LEU A 368 -18.68 0.66 19.17
N PHE A 369 -18.74 1.71 18.38
CA PHE A 369 -19.46 2.94 18.71
C PHE A 369 -20.71 3.10 17.86
N ASP A 370 -21.77 3.64 18.48
CA ASP A 370 -23.01 4.08 17.83
C ASP A 370 -23.22 5.58 18.06
N ASN A 371 -24.06 6.19 17.23
CA ASN A 371 -24.36 7.64 17.25
C ASN A 371 -23.11 8.51 17.10
N VAL A 372 -22.17 8.09 16.28
CA VAL A 372 -20.99 8.89 15.95
C VAL A 372 -21.37 10.02 14.99
N THR A 373 -20.82 11.21 15.22
CA THR A 373 -21.01 12.37 14.34
C THR A 373 -19.71 12.80 13.67
N ALA A 374 -19.83 13.65 12.62
CA ALA A 374 -18.68 14.08 11.83
C ALA A 374 -17.72 15.02 12.59
N GLU A 375 -18.14 15.58 13.71
CA GLU A 375 -17.36 16.48 14.56
C GLU A 375 -16.46 15.75 15.54
N MET A 376 -16.71 14.45 15.81
CA MET A 376 -15.97 13.66 16.78
C MET A 376 -14.59 13.23 16.26
N ASP A 377 -13.60 13.18 17.13
CA ASP A 377 -12.22 12.81 16.77
C ASP A 377 -12.14 11.38 16.25
N ILE A 378 -12.92 10.44 16.82
CA ILE A 378 -13.01 9.06 16.33
C ILE A 378 -13.54 8.93 14.91
N TYR A 379 -14.21 9.96 14.38
CA TYR A 379 -14.59 10.06 12.97
C TYR A 379 -13.50 10.75 12.13
N ARG A 380 -12.97 11.87 12.61
CA ARG A 380 -12.01 12.69 11.85
C ARG A 380 -10.66 12.04 11.70
N GLU A 381 -10.19 11.34 12.75
CA GLU A 381 -8.89 10.70 12.79
C GLU A 381 -8.93 9.30 12.17
N GLU A 382 -7.91 8.93 11.43
CA GLU A 382 -7.65 7.54 11.07
C GLU A 382 -7.15 6.81 12.33
N ILE A 383 -8.00 5.98 12.94
CA ILE A 383 -7.67 5.28 14.21
C ILE A 383 -6.58 4.24 13.98
N PHE A 384 -6.69 3.49 12.89
CA PHE A 384 -5.79 2.40 12.52
C PHE A 384 -5.71 1.31 13.60
N GLY A 385 -6.86 0.97 14.15
CA GLY A 385 -7.05 0.02 15.25
C GLY A 385 -8.45 -0.62 15.17
N PRO A 386 -8.77 -1.62 16.01
CA PRO A 386 -10.00 -2.40 15.91
C PRO A 386 -11.22 -1.64 16.48
N VAL A 387 -11.58 -0.55 15.82
CA VAL A 387 -12.66 0.34 16.23
C VAL A 387 -13.58 0.62 15.03
N LEU A 388 -14.83 0.21 15.14
CA LEU A 388 -15.88 0.50 14.16
C LEU A 388 -16.84 1.57 14.71
N CYS A 389 -17.05 2.63 13.92
CA CYS A 389 -18.00 3.69 14.22
C CYS A 389 -19.28 3.49 13.40
N VAL A 390 -20.44 3.57 14.03
CA VAL A 390 -21.73 3.58 13.33
C VAL A 390 -22.30 4.99 13.35
N MET A 391 -22.57 5.49 12.14
CA MET A 391 -23.31 6.73 11.91
C MET A 391 -24.69 6.41 11.36
N ARG A 392 -25.67 7.24 11.67
CA ARG A 392 -27.06 7.06 11.26
C ARG A 392 -27.47 8.13 10.26
N ALA A 393 -28.04 7.73 9.15
CA ALA A 393 -28.59 8.64 8.13
C ALA A 393 -30.07 8.31 7.90
N PRO A 394 -30.94 9.33 7.72
CA PRO A 394 -32.36 9.10 7.49
C PRO A 394 -32.63 8.45 6.12
N ASP A 395 -31.82 8.76 5.12
CA ASP A 395 -31.99 8.35 3.74
C ASP A 395 -30.65 8.19 3.01
N PHE A 396 -30.72 7.68 1.78
CA PHE A 396 -29.58 7.43 0.89
C PHE A 396 -28.80 8.72 0.57
N ASP A 397 -29.51 9.80 0.21
CA ASP A 397 -28.88 11.04 -0.24
C ASP A 397 -28.07 11.70 0.89
N THR A 398 -28.62 11.69 2.09
CA THR A 398 -27.92 12.16 3.30
C THR A 398 -26.69 11.33 3.59
N ALA A 399 -26.79 10.01 3.47
CA ALA A 399 -25.67 9.09 3.68
C ALA A 399 -24.56 9.31 2.63
N LEU A 400 -24.92 9.42 1.35
CA LEU A 400 -23.96 9.70 0.28
C LEU A 400 -23.27 11.05 0.47
N LYS A 401 -24.03 12.09 0.87
CA LYS A 401 -23.48 13.42 1.16
C LYS A 401 -22.48 13.37 2.32
N LEU A 402 -22.79 12.61 3.37
CA LEU A 402 -21.88 12.40 4.52
C LEU A 402 -20.57 11.75 4.06
N ILE A 403 -20.64 10.66 3.31
CA ILE A 403 -19.47 9.96 2.79
C ILE A 403 -18.62 10.88 1.90
N ASN A 404 -19.26 11.62 1.00
CA ASN A 404 -18.59 12.56 0.12
C ASN A 404 -17.99 13.78 0.85
N GLY A 405 -18.48 14.11 2.02
CA GLY A 405 -17.95 15.17 2.88
C GLY A 405 -16.63 14.81 3.59
N SER A 406 -16.23 13.52 3.59
CA SER A 406 -14.94 13.12 4.15
C SER A 406 -13.78 13.71 3.35
N PRO A 407 -12.69 14.17 3.99
CA PRO A 407 -11.47 14.59 3.30
C PRO A 407 -10.75 13.42 2.63
N PHE A 408 -11.01 12.20 3.07
CA PHE A 408 -10.44 10.97 2.51
C PHE A 408 -11.30 10.40 1.40
N GLY A 409 -10.67 9.74 0.44
CA GLY A 409 -11.35 9.08 -0.68
C GLY A 409 -10.62 7.81 -1.12
N ASN A 410 -10.11 6.99 -0.19
CA ASN A 410 -9.37 5.77 -0.53
C ASN A 410 -10.32 4.69 -1.03
N GLY A 411 -11.19 4.18 -0.14
CA GLY A 411 -12.15 3.14 -0.48
C GLY A 411 -13.50 3.36 0.20
N THR A 412 -14.54 2.76 -0.37
CA THR A 412 -15.88 2.76 0.20
C THR A 412 -16.67 1.56 -0.31
N ALA A 413 -17.75 1.22 0.37
CA ALA A 413 -18.63 0.13 -0.05
C ALA A 413 -20.10 0.50 0.14
N ILE A 414 -20.98 -0.13 -0.62
CA ILE A 414 -22.44 -0.12 -0.40
C ILE A 414 -22.92 -1.56 -0.24
N PHE A 415 -23.79 -1.79 0.73
CA PHE A 415 -24.51 -3.03 0.95
C PHE A 415 -26.00 -2.83 0.65
N THR A 416 -26.48 -3.41 -0.44
CA THR A 416 -27.85 -3.28 -0.93
C THR A 416 -28.19 -4.39 -1.90
N ARG A 417 -29.48 -4.68 -2.07
CA ARG A 417 -30.03 -5.51 -3.15
C ARG A 417 -30.66 -4.68 -4.26
N ASP A 418 -30.73 -3.36 -4.10
CA ASP A 418 -31.28 -2.43 -5.06
C ASP A 418 -30.21 -2.02 -6.09
N GLY A 419 -30.46 -2.34 -7.36
CA GLY A 419 -29.55 -2.03 -8.46
C GLY A 419 -29.43 -0.54 -8.75
N ASP A 420 -30.50 0.25 -8.54
CA ASP A 420 -30.49 1.69 -8.75
C ASP A 420 -29.65 2.40 -7.67
N ALA A 421 -29.87 2.05 -6.41
CA ALA A 421 -29.05 2.55 -5.29
C ALA A 421 -27.57 2.22 -5.49
N ALA A 422 -27.24 0.98 -5.88
CA ALA A 422 -25.87 0.54 -6.13
C ALA A 422 -25.22 1.35 -7.27
N ARG A 423 -25.92 1.52 -8.39
CA ARG A 423 -25.44 2.28 -9.55
C ARG A 423 -25.27 3.77 -9.22
N THR A 424 -26.26 4.36 -8.56
CA THR A 424 -26.23 5.77 -8.16
C THR A 424 -25.08 6.03 -7.20
N PHE A 425 -24.86 5.14 -6.23
CA PHE A 425 -23.72 5.23 -5.32
C PHE A 425 -22.38 5.18 -6.04
N THR A 426 -22.16 4.15 -6.87
CA THR A 426 -20.87 3.98 -7.57
C THR A 426 -20.55 5.13 -8.53
N HIS A 427 -21.58 5.77 -9.10
CA HIS A 427 -21.38 6.92 -9.99
C HIS A 427 -21.08 8.21 -9.25
N ASN A 428 -21.69 8.43 -8.07
CA ASN A 428 -21.66 9.73 -7.39
C ASN A 428 -20.73 9.80 -6.19
N VAL A 429 -20.22 8.66 -5.68
CA VAL A 429 -19.29 8.67 -4.55
C VAL A 429 -17.90 9.12 -4.99
N THR A 430 -17.25 9.95 -4.15
CA THR A 430 -15.92 10.52 -4.44
C THR A 430 -14.83 9.73 -3.73
N ALA A 431 -14.59 8.50 -4.21
CA ALA A 431 -13.54 7.60 -3.72
C ALA A 431 -12.89 6.86 -4.89
N GLY A 432 -11.62 6.47 -4.73
CA GLY A 432 -10.85 5.82 -5.77
C GLY A 432 -11.23 4.36 -5.99
N MET A 433 -11.71 3.67 -4.94
CA MET A 433 -12.10 2.26 -4.99
C MET A 433 -13.49 2.07 -4.37
N VAL A 434 -14.40 1.43 -5.09
CA VAL A 434 -15.80 1.30 -4.68
C VAL A 434 -16.24 -0.17 -4.75
N GLY A 435 -16.79 -0.68 -3.64
CA GLY A 435 -17.35 -2.03 -3.56
C GLY A 435 -18.88 -2.01 -3.57
N VAL A 436 -19.50 -2.96 -4.26
CA VAL A 436 -20.92 -3.25 -4.15
C VAL A 436 -21.05 -4.64 -3.54
N ASN A 437 -21.54 -4.69 -2.30
CA ASN A 437 -21.57 -5.91 -1.48
C ASN A 437 -20.19 -6.57 -1.25
N VAL A 438 -19.13 -5.78 -1.41
CA VAL A 438 -17.73 -6.14 -1.14
C VAL A 438 -17.14 -5.08 -0.20
N PRO A 439 -16.80 -5.42 1.05
CA PRO A 439 -16.43 -4.43 2.06
C PRO A 439 -15.06 -3.79 1.81
N ILE A 440 -14.11 -4.56 1.26
CA ILE A 440 -12.75 -4.12 0.98
C ILE A 440 -12.49 -4.28 -0.52
N PRO A 441 -12.80 -3.26 -1.34
CA PRO A 441 -12.73 -3.36 -2.81
C PRO A 441 -11.29 -3.18 -3.32
N VAL A 442 -10.33 -3.95 -2.79
CA VAL A 442 -8.96 -3.97 -3.31
C VAL A 442 -8.96 -4.59 -4.70
N PRO A 443 -8.58 -3.87 -5.75
CA PRO A 443 -8.62 -4.38 -7.11
C PRO A 443 -7.58 -5.49 -7.33
N MET A 444 -7.82 -6.31 -8.34
CA MET A 444 -6.83 -7.26 -8.84
C MET A 444 -5.61 -6.54 -9.43
N ALA A 445 -4.47 -7.19 -9.48
CA ALA A 445 -3.18 -6.58 -9.84
C ALA A 445 -3.14 -5.90 -11.23
N PHE A 446 -4.02 -6.29 -12.15
CA PHE A 446 -4.16 -5.66 -13.48
C PHE A 446 -5.07 -4.43 -13.50
N HIS A 447 -5.73 -4.10 -12.38
CA HIS A 447 -6.34 -2.81 -12.10
C HIS A 447 -5.47 -2.01 -11.14
N SER A 448 -5.57 -0.69 -11.18
CA SER A 448 -4.75 0.18 -10.33
C SER A 448 -5.37 0.39 -8.95
N PHE A 449 -4.52 0.37 -7.92
CA PHE A 449 -4.87 0.66 -6.54
C PHE A 449 -4.53 2.12 -6.23
N GLY A 450 -5.52 2.92 -5.82
CA GLY A 450 -5.28 4.31 -5.44
C GLY A 450 -6.53 5.02 -4.95
N GLY A 451 -6.32 6.00 -4.09
CA GLY A 451 -7.36 6.87 -3.55
C GLY A 451 -7.54 8.17 -4.33
N TRP A 452 -8.54 8.93 -3.90
CA TRP A 452 -8.78 10.32 -4.28
C TRP A 452 -8.58 11.22 -3.06
N LYS A 453 -8.69 12.53 -3.23
CA LYS A 453 -8.59 13.54 -2.16
C LYS A 453 -7.27 13.36 -1.36
N ASP A 454 -7.33 13.49 -0.03
CA ASP A 454 -6.16 13.38 0.86
C ASP A 454 -5.63 11.95 1.03
N SER A 455 -6.22 10.97 0.34
CA SER A 455 -5.73 9.60 0.30
C SER A 455 -4.70 9.33 -0.80
N LEU A 456 -4.44 10.28 -1.70
CA LEU A 456 -3.41 10.18 -2.74
C LEU A 456 -2.86 11.56 -3.08
N PHE A 457 -1.53 11.69 -3.08
CA PHE A 457 -0.80 12.84 -3.60
C PHE A 457 0.03 12.40 -4.81
N GLY A 458 -0.16 13.07 -5.95
CA GLY A 458 0.30 12.67 -7.27
C GLY A 458 -0.81 12.01 -8.10
N ASP A 459 -0.58 11.88 -9.43
CA ASP A 459 -1.62 11.46 -10.38
C ASP A 459 -1.65 9.95 -10.63
N HIS A 460 -0.53 9.24 -10.38
CA HIS A 460 -0.41 7.82 -10.67
C HIS A 460 -0.81 6.96 -9.47
N HIS A 461 -1.68 5.99 -9.72
CA HIS A 461 -2.00 4.92 -8.79
C HIS A 461 -0.88 3.87 -8.74
N MET A 462 -0.93 2.96 -7.73
CA MET A 462 -0.03 1.81 -7.63
C MET A 462 -0.34 0.79 -8.72
N HIS A 463 0.62 -0.07 -9.04
CA HIS A 463 0.59 -1.20 -9.95
C HIS A 463 -0.36 -1.07 -11.16
N GLY A 464 -0.68 -2.18 -11.85
CA GLY A 464 -1.44 -2.13 -13.07
C GLY A 464 -0.76 -1.31 -14.18
N PRO A 465 -1.48 -0.87 -15.20
CA PRO A 465 -0.93 0.00 -16.26
C PRO A 465 -0.36 1.33 -15.73
N GLU A 466 -0.94 1.86 -14.64
CA GLU A 466 -0.44 3.09 -14.01
C GLU A 466 0.95 2.91 -13.40
N GLY A 467 1.24 1.74 -12.84
CA GLY A 467 2.58 1.41 -12.36
C GLY A 467 3.62 1.44 -13.47
N VAL A 468 3.27 0.94 -14.68
CA VAL A 468 4.15 1.03 -15.85
C VAL A 468 4.38 2.49 -16.26
N ARG A 469 3.33 3.30 -16.28
CA ARG A 469 3.43 4.74 -16.59
C ARG A 469 4.27 5.47 -15.55
N PHE A 470 4.10 5.16 -14.29
CA PHE A 470 4.85 5.78 -13.20
C PHE A 470 6.36 5.52 -13.31
N PHE A 471 6.77 4.29 -13.62
CA PHE A 471 8.17 3.89 -13.67
C PHE A 471 8.82 4.07 -15.08
N THR A 472 8.11 4.66 -16.05
CA THR A 472 8.66 4.90 -17.39
C THR A 472 8.44 6.34 -17.85
N ARG A 473 9.30 6.77 -18.78
CA ARG A 473 9.14 8.01 -19.57
C ARG A 473 8.88 7.64 -21.00
N MET A 474 7.95 8.35 -21.64
CA MET A 474 7.68 8.20 -23.06
C MET A 474 8.61 9.11 -23.86
N LYS A 475 9.22 8.55 -24.91
CA LYS A 475 10.01 9.28 -25.91
C LYS A 475 9.29 9.18 -27.23
N ALA A 476 9.02 10.30 -27.87
CA ALA A 476 8.54 10.35 -29.26
C ALA A 476 9.73 10.49 -30.22
N VAL A 477 9.69 9.73 -31.29
CA VAL A 477 10.69 9.74 -32.36
C VAL A 477 9.98 10.08 -33.68
N THR A 478 10.49 11.08 -34.37
CA THR A 478 10.06 11.44 -35.72
C THR A 478 11.16 11.08 -36.68
N GLN A 479 10.84 10.28 -37.67
CA GLN A 479 11.81 9.75 -38.64
C GLN A 479 11.42 10.14 -40.07
N ARG A 480 12.35 10.78 -40.78
CA ARG A 480 12.19 10.98 -42.19
C ARG A 480 12.90 9.85 -42.94
N TRP A 481 12.19 9.22 -43.83
CA TRP A 481 12.80 8.27 -44.77
C TRP A 481 13.50 9.02 -45.89
N PRO A 482 14.81 8.78 -46.13
CA PRO A 482 15.51 9.43 -47.24
C PRO A 482 14.83 9.09 -48.55
N ALA A 483 14.51 10.11 -49.32
CA ALA A 483 13.92 9.94 -50.65
C ALA A 483 14.96 9.50 -51.72
N GLY A 484 16.12 8.99 -51.30
CA GLY A 484 17.25 8.60 -52.14
C GLY A 484 18.00 9.82 -52.71
N ILE A 485 18.94 9.55 -53.58
CA ILE A 485 19.85 10.55 -54.20
C ILE A 485 19.10 11.59 -55.10
N ARG A 486 17.75 11.48 -55.20
CA ARG A 486 16.96 12.31 -56.14
C ARG A 486 16.39 13.60 -55.53
N SER A 487 16.47 13.80 -54.22
CA SER A 487 15.88 14.98 -53.59
C SER A 487 16.95 16.02 -53.23
N GLY A 488 16.69 17.29 -53.60
CA GLY A 488 17.49 18.44 -53.20
C GLY A 488 17.33 18.82 -51.75
N ALA A 489 18.04 19.84 -51.26
CA ALA A 489 17.91 20.35 -49.89
C ALA A 489 16.50 20.94 -49.65
N GLU A 490 15.84 20.50 -48.60
CA GLU A 490 14.58 21.09 -48.10
C GLU A 490 14.88 22.09 -46.99
N PHE A 491 14.50 23.35 -47.21
CA PHE A 491 14.68 24.44 -46.22
C PHE A 491 13.39 24.79 -45.47
N VAL A 492 12.33 24.01 -45.65
CA VAL A 492 11.03 24.25 -45.05
C VAL A 492 10.73 23.15 -44.05
N MET A 493 10.22 23.54 -42.86
CA MET A 493 9.79 22.59 -41.86
C MET A 493 8.64 21.74 -42.40
N PRO A 494 8.63 20.39 -42.20
CA PRO A 494 7.57 19.52 -42.69
C PRO A 494 6.21 19.95 -42.10
N THR A 495 5.22 20.16 -42.95
CA THR A 495 3.85 20.47 -42.59
C THR A 495 2.90 19.42 -43.14
N HIS A 496 1.69 19.36 -42.58
CA HIS A 496 0.64 18.43 -42.98
C HIS A 496 -0.07 18.82 -44.29
N GLY A 497 0.47 19.74 -45.09
CA GLY A 497 -0.13 20.19 -46.31
C GLY A 497 -0.04 19.25 -47.53
#